data_663f7d2fd4e985b29988bfb4bab147c3
#
_entry.id   663f7d2fd4e985b29988bfb4bab147c3
#
_cell.length_a   1.000
_cell.length_b   1.000
_cell.length_c   1.000
_cell.angle_alpha   90.00
_cell.angle_beta   90.00
_cell.angle_gamma   90.00
#
_symmetry.space_group_name_H-M   'P 1'
#
loop_
_entity.id
_entity.type
_entity.pdbx_description
1 polymer ?
#
loop_
_entity_poly.entity_id
_entity_poly.type
_entity_poly.pdbx_seq_one_letter_code
_entity_poly.pdbx_strand_id
1 'polypeptide(L)'
;MAVVLAGALASCRGGCRRGPPPAGPLEGRLALLPGETRTVVALDIARLRASSLAPQLTALAVASPADDQRLEAFRQRTGLDPARQIDSVTVAFPEEARARGELGIILRASHFDQTRLIAYVRDALQKDGDDLVPTPRGPHLLWAARKDPTLAGFFLDEGTLVIAGGGWAEKIADLAAARGSAPAARKLASAESDKELLELCQRAAAGHAIWAAAIVPAELRRQLERDPRFAGASGVMRMALGIGLRPGAGPGDGGAGASLGSDGSPAGASPAGDGLDAVFTADLTTAQEASALADKVVVALRDAKRDPRLLMLGIGPDLDAVVGKAEARTFSLQIKLDQAQVSDLLQRASALLALARQGQIPGFTP
;
A
#
# COMPACT_ATOMS: atom_id res chain seq x y z
N MET A 1 4.81 15.88 -2.40
CA MET A 1 3.72 14.88 -2.38
C MET A 1 3.97 13.68 -1.45
N ALA A 2 5.23 13.25 -1.24
CA ALA A 2 5.57 12.16 -0.30
C ALA A 2 5.18 12.43 1.18
N VAL A 3 5.14 13.68 1.61
CA VAL A 3 4.85 14.09 2.99
C VAL A 3 3.39 13.84 3.41
N VAL A 4 2.44 13.86 2.47
CA VAL A 4 1.01 13.66 2.78
C VAL A 4 0.69 12.18 3.08
N LEU A 5 1.40 11.25 2.48
CA LEU A 5 1.22 9.80 2.73
C LEU A 5 1.79 9.37 4.09
N ALA A 6 2.89 10.00 4.54
CA ALA A 6 3.50 9.69 5.83
C ALA A 6 2.66 10.17 7.03
N GLY A 7 1.92 11.28 6.87
CA GLY A 7 1.09 11.87 7.94
C GLY A 7 -0.17 11.07 8.29
N ALA A 8 -0.61 10.15 7.44
CA ALA A 8 -1.88 9.44 7.61
C ALA A 8 -1.93 8.45 8.79
N LEU A 9 -0.81 8.19 9.44
CA LEU A 9 -0.72 7.16 10.49
C LEU A 9 -0.63 7.70 11.93
N ALA A 10 -0.59 9.04 12.13
CA ALA A 10 -0.09 9.66 13.38
C ALA A 10 -1.07 10.05 14.49
N SER A 11 -2.32 9.60 14.58
CA SER A 11 -3.19 10.03 15.69
C SER A 11 -4.29 9.03 16.07
N CYS A 12 -4.03 8.16 17.03
CA CYS A 12 -5.09 7.38 17.70
C CYS A 12 -5.02 7.55 19.22
N ARG A 13 -5.79 8.49 19.80
CA ARG A 13 -6.20 8.44 21.22
C ARG A 13 -7.69 8.76 21.32
N GLY A 14 -8.46 7.73 21.67
CA GLY A 14 -9.76 7.80 22.35
C GLY A 14 -10.98 8.14 21.51
N GLY A 15 -11.92 7.19 21.34
CA GLY A 15 -13.32 7.46 21.05
C GLY A 15 -14.01 6.42 20.16
N CYS A 16 -15.03 5.78 20.71
CA CYS A 16 -16.12 5.02 20.09
C CYS A 16 -15.77 4.06 18.95
N ARG A 17 -15.77 2.77 19.28
CA ARG A 17 -15.70 1.64 18.35
C ARG A 17 -16.92 1.60 17.41
N ARG A 18 -16.92 2.39 16.35
CA ARG A 18 -17.54 1.99 15.10
C ARG A 18 -16.50 1.19 14.35
N GLY A 19 -16.80 -0.09 14.06
CA GLY A 19 -15.93 -0.89 13.17
C GLY A 19 -15.67 -0.10 11.88
N PRO A 20 -14.48 -0.24 11.28
CA PRO A 20 -14.17 0.44 10.03
C PRO A 20 -15.24 0.11 9.01
N PRO A 21 -15.74 1.09 8.23
CA PRO A 21 -16.66 0.81 7.14
C PRO A 21 -15.98 -0.21 6.22
N PRO A 22 -16.68 -1.26 5.76
CA PRO A 22 -16.10 -2.24 4.88
C PRO A 22 -15.51 -1.51 3.68
N ALA A 23 -14.24 -1.76 3.39
CA ALA A 23 -13.62 -1.27 2.16
C ALA A 23 -14.57 -1.64 1.01
N GLY A 24 -15.00 -0.64 0.22
CA GLY A 24 -15.93 -0.88 -0.89
C GLY A 24 -15.40 -2.00 -1.80
N PRO A 25 -16.29 -2.74 -2.48
CA PRO A 25 -15.90 -3.91 -3.24
C PRO A 25 -14.76 -3.57 -4.20
N LEU A 26 -13.78 -4.47 -4.30
CA LEU A 26 -12.56 -4.29 -5.10
C LEU A 26 -12.90 -3.92 -6.56
N GLU A 27 -13.92 -4.59 -7.11
CA GLU A 27 -14.43 -4.35 -8.46
C GLU A 27 -14.81 -2.89 -8.64
N GLY A 28 -15.46 -2.29 -7.65
CA GLY A 28 -15.81 -0.88 -7.67
C GLY A 28 -14.61 0.07 -7.77
N ARG A 29 -13.45 -0.31 -7.24
CA ARG A 29 -12.21 0.48 -7.34
C ARG A 29 -11.56 0.31 -8.70
N LEU A 30 -11.44 -0.93 -9.19
CA LEU A 30 -10.83 -1.23 -10.48
C LEU A 30 -11.65 -0.67 -11.66
N ALA A 31 -12.95 -0.57 -11.52
CA ALA A 31 -13.82 0.03 -12.53
C ALA A 31 -13.59 1.53 -12.76
N LEU A 32 -12.92 2.22 -11.84
CA LEU A 32 -12.50 3.62 -12.00
C LEU A 32 -11.13 3.75 -12.67
N LEU A 33 -10.35 2.68 -12.75
CA LEU A 33 -9.01 2.71 -13.32
C LEU A 33 -9.07 2.43 -14.83
N PRO A 34 -8.25 3.11 -15.65
CA PRO A 34 -8.19 2.87 -17.10
C PRO A 34 -7.79 1.42 -17.45
N GLY A 35 -8.24 0.92 -18.60
CA GLY A 35 -8.00 -0.46 -19.04
C GLY A 35 -6.53 -0.81 -19.30
N GLU A 36 -5.69 0.19 -19.52
CA GLU A 36 -4.22 0.03 -19.62
C GLU A 36 -3.49 -0.14 -18.29
N THR A 37 -4.20 -0.12 -17.16
CA THR A 37 -3.62 -0.39 -15.84
C THR A 37 -2.95 -1.77 -15.81
N ARG A 38 -1.71 -1.83 -15.33
CA ARG A 38 -0.94 -3.08 -15.17
C ARG A 38 -0.45 -3.29 -13.76
N THR A 39 -0.40 -2.24 -12.95
CA THR A 39 0.00 -2.31 -11.55
C THR A 39 -1.00 -1.56 -10.68
N VAL A 40 -1.41 -2.19 -9.60
CA VAL A 40 -2.27 -1.58 -8.58
C VAL A 40 -1.65 -1.83 -7.21
N VAL A 41 -1.55 -0.78 -6.42
CA VAL A 41 -1.14 -0.83 -5.01
C VAL A 41 -2.24 -0.21 -4.18
N ALA A 42 -2.65 -0.87 -3.12
CA ALA A 42 -3.68 -0.33 -2.25
C ALA A 42 -3.32 -0.49 -0.76
N LEU A 43 -3.73 0.53 0.00
CA LEU A 43 -3.61 0.58 1.45
C LEU A 43 -5.00 0.79 2.06
N ASP A 44 -5.39 -0.08 2.96
CA ASP A 44 -6.56 0.08 3.82
C ASP A 44 -6.11 0.70 5.15
N ILE A 45 -6.09 2.04 5.17
CA ILE A 45 -5.61 2.82 6.33
C ILE A 45 -6.58 2.66 7.51
N ALA A 46 -7.87 2.55 7.24
CA ALA A 46 -8.88 2.33 8.29
C ALA A 46 -8.60 1.02 9.03
N ARG A 47 -8.25 -0.04 8.31
CA ARG A 47 -7.90 -1.33 8.89
C ARG A 47 -6.57 -1.29 9.65
N LEU A 48 -5.54 -0.63 9.10
CA LEU A 48 -4.26 -0.42 9.79
C LEU A 48 -4.46 0.37 11.08
N ARG A 49 -5.26 1.42 11.04
CA ARG A 49 -5.60 2.27 12.20
C ARG A 49 -6.36 1.52 13.30
N ALA A 50 -7.17 0.53 12.93
CA ALA A 50 -7.92 -0.30 13.88
C ALA A 50 -7.05 -1.39 14.54
N SER A 51 -5.83 -1.61 14.07
CA SER A 51 -4.93 -2.66 14.58
C SER A 51 -4.20 -2.23 15.86
N SER A 52 -3.71 -3.20 16.61
CA SER A 52 -2.85 -2.98 17.78
C SER A 52 -1.48 -2.39 17.41
N LEU A 53 -1.08 -2.50 16.14
CA LEU A 53 0.17 -1.95 15.60
C LEU A 53 0.06 -0.47 15.21
N ALA A 54 -1.15 0.11 15.20
CA ALA A 54 -1.37 1.50 14.79
C ALA A 54 -0.47 2.53 15.51
N PRO A 55 -0.22 2.45 16.83
CA PRO A 55 0.67 3.40 17.50
C PRO A 55 2.11 3.36 16.98
N GLN A 56 2.62 2.15 16.70
CA GLN A 56 3.98 1.93 16.21
C GLN A 56 4.14 2.37 14.75
N LEU A 57 3.18 2.04 13.90
CA LEU A 57 3.13 2.51 12.52
C LEU A 57 3.06 4.03 12.45
N THR A 58 2.30 4.63 13.35
CA THR A 58 2.21 6.07 13.55
C THR A 58 3.56 6.70 13.90
N ALA A 59 4.26 6.13 14.87
CA ALA A 59 5.58 6.63 15.29
C ALA A 59 6.62 6.58 14.17
N LEU A 60 6.52 5.59 13.26
CA LEU A 60 7.36 5.49 12.06
C LEU A 60 7.02 6.58 11.03
N ALA A 61 5.75 6.92 10.89
CA ALA A 61 5.28 7.89 9.90
C ALA A 61 5.61 9.33 10.27
N VAL A 62 5.59 9.65 11.58
CA VAL A 62 5.97 10.97 12.11
C VAL A 62 7.47 11.04 12.25
N ALA A 63 8.08 11.50 11.20
CA ALA A 63 9.51 11.39 11.03
C ALA A 63 10.32 12.48 11.77
N SER A 64 9.75 13.66 11.97
CA SER A 64 10.44 14.79 12.61
C SER A 64 9.47 15.82 13.18
N PRO A 65 9.89 16.66 14.15
CA PRO A 65 9.08 17.78 14.62
C PRO A 65 8.66 18.76 13.50
N ALA A 66 9.47 18.88 12.46
CA ALA A 66 9.14 19.72 11.30
C ALA A 66 7.98 19.12 10.47
N ASP A 67 7.92 17.80 10.36
CA ASP A 67 6.81 17.13 9.69
C ASP A 67 5.52 17.25 10.50
N ASP A 68 5.60 17.18 11.83
CA ASP A 68 4.47 17.44 12.73
C ASP A 68 3.91 18.84 12.54
N GLN A 69 4.77 19.86 12.48
CA GLN A 69 4.35 21.25 12.27
C GLN A 69 3.68 21.42 10.89
N ARG A 70 4.23 20.81 9.84
CA ARG A 70 3.65 20.83 8.49
C ARG A 70 2.29 20.14 8.47
N LEU A 71 2.18 19.00 9.12
CA LEU A 71 0.94 18.25 9.21
C LEU A 71 -0.13 19.03 9.99
N GLU A 72 0.25 19.66 11.10
CA GLU A 72 -0.65 20.50 11.88
C GLU A 72 -1.11 21.72 11.09
N ALA A 73 -0.21 22.42 10.40
CA ALA A 73 -0.55 23.52 9.51
C ALA A 73 -1.49 23.07 8.37
N PHE A 74 -1.28 21.86 7.83
CA PHE A 74 -2.16 21.28 6.84
C PHE A 74 -3.56 21.03 7.41
N ARG A 75 -3.66 20.41 8.60
CA ARG A 75 -4.95 20.17 9.30
C ARG A 75 -5.72 21.46 9.55
N GLN A 76 -5.05 22.47 10.08
CA GLN A 76 -5.69 23.76 10.39
C GLN A 76 -6.24 24.45 9.13
N ARG A 77 -5.51 24.38 8.03
CA ARG A 77 -5.89 25.05 6.77
C ARG A 77 -6.94 24.26 5.99
N THR A 78 -6.85 22.95 5.94
CA THR A 78 -7.73 22.11 5.12
C THR A 78 -8.90 21.50 5.90
N GLY A 79 -8.82 21.45 7.23
CA GLY A 79 -9.76 20.70 8.05
C GLY A 79 -9.62 19.17 7.94
N LEU A 80 -8.67 18.68 7.12
CA LEU A 80 -8.42 17.26 6.92
C LEU A 80 -7.32 16.76 7.87
N ASP A 81 -7.66 15.80 8.72
CA ASP A 81 -6.68 14.99 9.44
C ASP A 81 -6.41 13.70 8.64
N PRO A 82 -5.30 13.61 7.89
CA PRO A 82 -5.03 12.46 7.04
C PRO A 82 -4.99 11.13 7.82
N ALA A 83 -4.49 11.18 9.07
CA ALA A 83 -4.37 9.99 9.90
C ALA A 83 -5.72 9.43 10.39
N ARG A 84 -6.70 10.30 10.58
CA ARG A 84 -8.01 9.91 11.11
C ARG A 84 -9.08 9.77 10.05
N GLN A 85 -9.01 10.54 8.99
CA GLN A 85 -10.09 10.69 8.02
C GLN A 85 -9.83 9.94 6.71
N ILE A 86 -8.57 9.70 6.31
CA ILE A 86 -8.30 8.89 5.12
C ILE A 86 -8.48 7.41 5.47
N ASP A 87 -9.38 6.75 4.76
CA ASP A 87 -9.71 5.34 4.96
C ASP A 87 -8.93 4.43 4.04
N SER A 88 -8.68 4.85 2.80
CA SER A 88 -7.86 4.06 1.88
C SER A 88 -7.18 4.90 0.81
N VAL A 89 -6.07 4.36 0.30
CA VAL A 89 -5.33 4.88 -0.85
C VAL A 89 -5.20 3.76 -1.87
N THR A 90 -5.48 4.05 -3.13
CA THR A 90 -5.21 3.16 -4.27
C THR A 90 -4.36 3.91 -5.25
N VAL A 91 -3.25 3.32 -5.67
CA VAL A 91 -2.33 3.86 -6.67
C VAL A 91 -2.28 2.88 -7.84
N ALA A 92 -2.37 3.39 -9.06
CA ALA A 92 -2.37 2.58 -10.26
C ALA A 92 -1.41 3.14 -11.30
N PHE A 93 -0.80 2.24 -12.07
CA PHE A 93 0.15 2.58 -13.12
C PHE A 93 -0.10 1.73 -14.36
N PRO A 94 0.14 2.28 -15.57
CA PRO A 94 0.23 1.50 -16.80
C PRO A 94 1.57 0.77 -16.89
N GLU A 95 1.77 0.04 -17.98
CA GLU A 95 3.01 -0.66 -18.25
C GLU A 95 4.23 0.28 -18.36
N GLU A 96 4.05 1.44 -18.97
CA GLU A 96 5.11 2.41 -19.28
C GLU A 96 4.97 3.72 -18.49
N ALA A 97 4.57 3.65 -17.22
CA ALA A 97 4.29 4.83 -16.38
C ALA A 97 5.39 5.90 -16.37
N ARG A 98 6.67 5.47 -16.44
CA ARG A 98 7.81 6.40 -16.37
C ARG A 98 7.95 7.30 -17.59
N ALA A 99 7.56 6.82 -18.77
CA ALA A 99 7.76 7.56 -20.01
C ALA A 99 6.76 8.72 -20.21
N ARG A 100 5.56 8.60 -19.62
CA ARG A 100 4.45 9.53 -19.85
C ARG A 100 3.92 10.22 -18.61
N GLY A 101 4.45 9.91 -17.43
CA GLY A 101 3.92 10.43 -16.16
C GLY A 101 2.51 9.92 -15.84
N GLU A 102 2.07 8.84 -16.50
CA GLU A 102 0.74 8.25 -16.33
C GLU A 102 0.68 7.55 -14.96
N LEU A 103 -0.21 8.02 -14.12
CA LEU A 103 -0.52 7.41 -12.84
C LEU A 103 -1.91 7.83 -12.38
N GLY A 104 -2.54 7.01 -11.54
CA GLY A 104 -3.77 7.35 -10.86
C GLY A 104 -3.66 7.09 -9.37
N ILE A 105 -4.11 8.05 -8.56
CA ILE A 105 -4.21 7.94 -7.12
C ILE A 105 -5.66 8.21 -6.74
N ILE A 106 -6.29 7.26 -6.07
CA ILE A 106 -7.64 7.40 -5.54
C ILE A 106 -7.55 7.39 -4.01
N LEU A 107 -7.90 8.50 -3.40
CA LEU A 107 -7.98 8.67 -1.96
C LEU A 107 -9.43 8.58 -1.51
N ARG A 108 -9.73 7.77 -0.51
CA ARG A 108 -11.04 7.72 0.13
C ARG A 108 -10.92 8.17 1.57
N ALA A 109 -11.85 9.02 1.98
CA ALA A 109 -11.97 9.53 3.32
C ALA A 109 -13.45 9.56 3.74
N SER A 110 -13.71 9.76 5.01
CA SER A 110 -15.08 9.96 5.51
C SER A 110 -15.72 11.21 4.89
N HIS A 111 -14.92 12.26 4.68
CA HIS A 111 -15.35 13.51 4.05
C HIS A 111 -14.12 14.35 3.67
N PHE A 112 -14.22 15.09 2.55
CA PHE A 112 -13.27 16.12 2.13
C PHE A 112 -13.96 17.50 2.11
N ASP A 113 -13.41 18.49 2.80
CA ASP A 113 -13.76 19.88 2.57
C ASP A 113 -13.08 20.35 1.27
N GLN A 114 -13.80 20.19 0.16
CA GLN A 114 -13.31 20.47 -1.18
C GLN A 114 -12.85 21.94 -1.30
N THR A 115 -13.60 22.87 -0.73
CA THR A 115 -13.30 24.30 -0.81
C THR A 115 -11.97 24.62 -0.12
N ARG A 116 -11.76 24.11 1.08
CA ARG A 116 -10.51 24.32 1.81
C ARG A 116 -9.31 23.62 1.17
N LEU A 117 -9.50 22.41 0.65
CA LEU A 117 -8.43 21.69 -0.05
C LEU A 117 -8.00 22.39 -1.32
N ILE A 118 -8.95 22.86 -2.14
CA ILE A 118 -8.68 23.63 -3.36
C ILE A 118 -7.97 24.95 -3.01
N ALA A 119 -8.45 25.68 -1.99
CA ALA A 119 -7.81 26.92 -1.53
C ALA A 119 -6.37 26.66 -1.06
N TYR A 120 -6.15 25.59 -0.29
CA TYR A 120 -4.81 25.22 0.18
C TYR A 120 -3.83 24.95 -0.96
N VAL A 121 -4.24 24.17 -1.98
CA VAL A 121 -3.41 23.87 -3.16
C VAL A 121 -3.15 25.14 -3.97
N ARG A 122 -4.18 25.97 -4.19
CA ARG A 122 -4.04 27.25 -4.89
C ARG A 122 -3.04 28.18 -4.20
N ASP A 123 -3.16 28.34 -2.89
CA ASP A 123 -2.22 29.18 -2.12
C ASP A 123 -0.78 28.64 -2.19
N ALA A 124 -0.60 27.35 -2.24
CA ALA A 124 0.73 26.75 -2.40
C ALA A 124 1.31 27.06 -3.79
N LEU A 125 0.53 26.92 -4.86
CA LEU A 125 0.93 27.23 -6.22
C LEU A 125 1.23 28.72 -6.42
N GLN A 126 0.42 29.59 -5.82
CA GLN A 126 0.62 31.06 -5.93
C GLN A 126 1.94 31.53 -5.33
N LYS A 127 2.46 30.87 -4.29
CA LYS A 127 3.80 31.16 -3.76
C LYS A 127 4.91 30.93 -4.78
N ASP A 128 4.70 29.97 -5.69
CA ASP A 128 5.62 29.65 -6.79
C ASP A 128 5.27 30.39 -8.09
N GLY A 129 4.36 31.36 -8.00
CA GLY A 129 3.90 32.20 -9.12
C GLY A 129 3.06 31.41 -10.14
N ASP A 130 2.39 30.34 -9.70
CA ASP A 130 1.46 29.54 -10.51
C ASP A 130 0.03 29.67 -9.98
N ASP A 131 -0.94 29.05 -10.67
CA ASP A 131 -2.34 29.07 -10.28
C ASP A 131 -3.01 27.74 -10.61
N LEU A 132 -4.07 27.44 -9.87
CA LEU A 132 -4.88 26.24 -10.06
C LEU A 132 -6.05 26.55 -11.01
N VAL A 133 -6.05 25.91 -12.17
CA VAL A 133 -7.03 26.16 -13.24
C VAL A 133 -8.05 25.03 -13.27
N PRO A 134 -9.37 25.34 -13.19
CA PRO A 134 -10.43 24.35 -13.36
C PRO A 134 -10.72 24.08 -14.83
N THR A 135 -10.91 22.83 -15.19
CA THR A 135 -11.34 22.37 -16.52
C THR A 135 -12.56 21.46 -16.38
N PRO A 136 -13.73 21.80 -16.92
CA PRO A 136 -14.90 20.94 -16.86
C PRO A 136 -14.70 19.64 -17.67
N ARG A 137 -15.10 18.49 -17.08
CA ARG A 137 -15.10 17.19 -17.75
C ARG A 137 -16.34 16.40 -17.35
N GLY A 138 -17.38 16.43 -18.19
CA GLY A 138 -18.69 15.85 -17.82
C GLY A 138 -19.25 16.49 -16.55
N PRO A 139 -19.63 15.68 -15.54
CA PRO A 139 -20.12 16.18 -14.26
C PRO A 139 -19.00 16.65 -13.31
N HIS A 140 -17.73 16.42 -13.65
CA HIS A 140 -16.59 16.68 -12.78
C HIS A 140 -15.85 17.96 -13.19
N LEU A 141 -15.19 18.59 -12.23
CA LEU A 141 -14.31 19.73 -12.40
C LEU A 141 -12.87 19.30 -12.07
N LEU A 142 -12.03 19.21 -13.11
CA LEU A 142 -10.63 18.84 -12.97
C LEU A 142 -9.82 20.10 -12.65
N TRP A 143 -8.93 20.01 -11.68
CA TRP A 143 -8.07 21.09 -11.25
C TRP A 143 -6.60 20.73 -11.54
N ALA A 144 -5.91 21.56 -12.31
CA ALA A 144 -4.50 21.39 -12.64
C ALA A 144 -3.73 22.68 -12.48
N ALA A 145 -2.42 22.60 -12.24
CA ALA A 145 -1.56 23.78 -12.25
C ALA A 145 -1.45 24.35 -13.66
N ARG A 146 -1.45 25.69 -13.79
CA ARG A 146 -1.41 26.37 -15.09
C ARG A 146 -0.11 26.11 -15.85
N LYS A 147 1.04 26.13 -15.11
CA LYS A 147 2.37 25.91 -15.72
C LYS A 147 2.67 24.45 -16.00
N ASP A 148 2.10 23.55 -15.21
CA ASP A 148 2.27 22.10 -15.35
C ASP A 148 0.91 21.39 -15.28
N PRO A 149 0.16 21.31 -16.37
CA PRO A 149 -1.14 20.65 -16.40
C PRO A 149 -1.06 19.13 -16.46
N THR A 150 0.15 18.55 -16.38
CA THR A 150 0.34 17.08 -16.49
C THR A 150 -0.26 16.31 -15.33
N LEU A 151 -0.42 16.95 -14.15
CA LEU A 151 -1.06 16.40 -12.97
C LEU A 151 -2.35 17.17 -12.67
N ALA A 152 -3.46 16.45 -12.63
CA ALA A 152 -4.76 17.03 -12.27
C ALA A 152 -5.42 16.26 -11.13
N GLY A 153 -6.25 16.98 -10.35
CA GLY A 153 -7.06 16.39 -9.28
C GLY A 153 -8.52 16.76 -9.44
N PHE A 154 -9.42 15.89 -9.01
CA PHE A 154 -10.85 16.17 -8.93
C PHE A 154 -11.54 15.34 -7.86
N PHE A 155 -12.69 15.82 -7.39
CA PHE A 155 -13.54 15.09 -6.46
C PHE A 155 -14.58 14.30 -7.25
N LEU A 156 -14.62 13.00 -6.98
CA LEU A 156 -15.65 12.11 -7.54
C LEU A 156 -16.96 12.28 -6.78
N ASP A 157 -16.83 12.37 -5.46
CA ASP A 157 -17.89 12.64 -4.47
C ASP A 157 -17.27 13.32 -3.24
N GLU A 158 -18.06 13.49 -2.16
CA GLU A 158 -17.59 14.12 -0.92
C GLU A 158 -16.51 13.32 -0.18
N GLY A 159 -16.41 12.02 -0.42
CA GLY A 159 -15.46 11.11 0.23
C GLY A 159 -14.36 10.58 -0.68
N THR A 160 -14.32 10.98 -1.95
CA THR A 160 -13.38 10.41 -2.92
C THR A 160 -12.67 11.51 -3.70
N LEU A 161 -11.36 11.61 -3.53
CA LEU A 161 -10.47 12.48 -4.29
C LEU A 161 -9.62 11.64 -5.24
N VAL A 162 -9.58 12.04 -6.50
CA VAL A 162 -8.70 11.49 -7.54
C VAL A 162 -7.60 12.49 -7.85
N ILE A 163 -6.36 12.00 -7.93
CA ILE A 163 -5.20 12.75 -8.42
C ILE A 163 -4.55 11.89 -9.48
N ALA A 164 -4.40 12.40 -10.69
CA ALA A 164 -3.87 11.59 -11.78
C ALA A 164 -3.04 12.41 -12.77
N GLY A 165 -2.08 11.76 -13.39
CA GLY A 165 -1.17 12.35 -14.37
C GLY A 165 -1.26 11.70 -15.75
N GLY A 166 -0.60 12.32 -16.76
CA GLY A 166 -0.45 11.77 -18.10
C GLY A 166 -1.77 11.52 -18.85
N GLY A 167 -2.82 12.34 -18.61
CA GLY A 167 -4.14 12.18 -19.23
C GLY A 167 -5.06 11.16 -18.54
N TRP A 168 -4.61 10.60 -17.43
CA TRP A 168 -5.42 9.64 -16.66
C TRP A 168 -6.55 10.30 -15.87
N ALA A 169 -6.41 11.58 -15.51
CA ALA A 169 -7.47 12.32 -14.83
C ALA A 169 -8.74 12.36 -15.67
N GLU A 170 -8.61 12.67 -16.97
CA GLU A 170 -9.70 12.69 -17.93
C GLU A 170 -10.31 11.31 -18.14
N LYS A 171 -9.47 10.27 -18.28
CA LYS A 171 -9.95 8.88 -18.45
C LYS A 171 -10.74 8.41 -17.22
N ILE A 172 -10.25 8.70 -16.01
CA ILE A 172 -10.92 8.33 -14.76
C ILE A 172 -12.23 9.11 -14.60
N ALA A 173 -12.25 10.41 -14.94
CA ALA A 173 -13.48 11.21 -14.92
C ALA A 173 -14.52 10.68 -15.91
N ASP A 174 -14.12 10.29 -17.12
CA ASP A 174 -15.00 9.70 -18.14
C ASP A 174 -15.55 8.33 -17.68
N LEU A 175 -14.70 7.47 -17.09
CA LEU A 175 -15.13 6.19 -16.50
C LEU A 175 -16.15 6.39 -15.37
N ALA A 176 -15.92 7.38 -14.52
CA ALA A 176 -16.82 7.73 -13.43
C ALA A 176 -18.18 8.22 -13.95
N ALA A 177 -18.18 9.11 -14.93
CA ALA A 177 -19.40 9.60 -15.58
C ALA A 177 -20.17 8.47 -16.27
N ALA A 178 -19.48 7.55 -16.95
CA ALA A 178 -20.09 6.40 -17.63
C ALA A 178 -20.79 5.43 -16.65
N ARG A 179 -20.34 5.32 -15.40
CA ARG A 179 -20.98 4.47 -14.36
C ARG A 179 -22.37 4.97 -13.96
N GLY A 180 -22.58 6.28 -13.97
CA GLY A 180 -23.89 6.90 -13.72
C GLY A 180 -24.85 6.83 -14.92
N SER A 181 -24.37 6.36 -16.08
CA SER A 181 -25.11 6.34 -17.33
C SER A 181 -25.71 4.96 -17.63
N ALA A 182 -26.67 4.91 -18.57
CA ALA A 182 -27.28 3.67 -19.05
C ALA A 182 -26.24 2.67 -19.59
N PRO A 183 -26.49 1.34 -19.55
CA PRO A 183 -25.54 0.30 -19.94
C PRO A 183 -24.92 0.45 -21.33
N ALA A 184 -25.63 1.09 -22.27
CA ALA A 184 -25.14 1.34 -23.64
C ALA A 184 -23.96 2.33 -23.70
N ALA A 185 -23.78 3.20 -22.70
CA ALA A 185 -22.70 4.17 -22.63
C ALA A 185 -21.38 3.60 -22.06
N ARG A 186 -21.41 2.38 -21.51
CA ARG A 186 -20.24 1.73 -20.87
C ARG A 186 -19.26 1.11 -21.89
N LYS A 187 -18.87 1.88 -22.92
CA LYS A 187 -17.89 1.41 -23.91
C LYS A 187 -16.42 1.61 -23.49
N LEU A 188 -16.17 2.30 -22.38
CA LEU A 188 -14.81 2.57 -21.93
C LEU A 188 -14.22 1.33 -21.23
N ALA A 189 -13.06 0.90 -21.70
CA ALA A 189 -12.33 -0.19 -21.05
C ALA A 189 -11.79 0.27 -19.69
N SER A 190 -12.13 -0.46 -18.65
CA SER A 190 -11.59 -0.26 -17.29
C SER A 190 -10.72 -1.44 -16.87
N ALA A 191 -9.90 -1.25 -15.84
CA ALA A 191 -9.08 -2.32 -15.26
C ALA A 191 -9.90 -3.51 -14.75
N GLU A 192 -11.17 -3.29 -14.38
CA GLU A 192 -12.11 -4.36 -13.99
C GLU A 192 -12.39 -5.33 -15.16
N SER A 193 -12.33 -4.87 -16.41
CA SER A 193 -12.55 -5.71 -17.60
C SER A 193 -11.35 -6.63 -17.91
N ASP A 194 -10.17 -6.35 -17.36
CA ASP A 194 -9.01 -7.23 -17.43
C ASP A 194 -9.12 -8.32 -16.36
N LYS A 195 -9.60 -9.51 -16.77
CA LYS A 195 -9.81 -10.63 -15.87
C LYS A 195 -8.54 -11.07 -15.16
N GLU A 196 -7.41 -10.99 -15.85
CA GLU A 196 -6.11 -11.40 -15.33
C GLU A 196 -5.66 -10.48 -14.19
N LEU A 197 -5.77 -9.17 -14.37
CA LEU A 197 -5.47 -8.18 -13.34
C LEU A 197 -6.49 -8.27 -12.18
N LEU A 198 -7.78 -8.46 -12.48
CA LEU A 198 -8.83 -8.58 -11.46
C LEU A 198 -8.58 -9.78 -10.55
N GLU A 199 -8.33 -10.97 -11.09
CA GLU A 199 -8.02 -12.17 -10.31
C GLU A 199 -6.77 -11.98 -9.43
N LEU A 200 -5.75 -11.32 -9.99
CA LEU A 200 -4.52 -11.02 -9.27
C LEU A 200 -4.77 -10.06 -8.09
N CYS A 201 -5.55 -8.99 -8.33
CA CYS A 201 -5.95 -8.05 -7.29
C CYS A 201 -6.84 -8.71 -6.22
N GLN A 202 -7.77 -9.60 -6.60
CA GLN A 202 -8.60 -10.35 -5.65
C GLN A 202 -7.73 -11.23 -4.74
N ARG A 203 -6.74 -11.93 -5.31
CA ARG A 203 -5.77 -12.74 -4.56
C ARG A 203 -4.95 -11.89 -3.59
N ALA A 204 -4.42 -10.75 -4.08
CA ALA A 204 -3.61 -9.84 -3.27
C ALA A 204 -4.40 -9.17 -2.15
N ALA A 205 -5.66 -8.79 -2.41
CA ALA A 205 -6.51 -8.07 -1.45
C ALA A 205 -7.13 -8.96 -0.38
N ALA A 206 -7.18 -10.29 -0.59
CA ALA A 206 -7.88 -11.23 0.27
C ALA A 206 -7.35 -11.22 1.71
N GLY A 207 -8.04 -10.53 2.60
CA GLY A 207 -7.66 -10.42 4.01
C GLY A 207 -6.48 -9.47 4.32
N HIS A 208 -5.92 -8.77 3.34
CA HIS A 208 -4.76 -7.92 3.50
C HIS A 208 -5.12 -6.43 3.60
N ALA A 209 -4.42 -5.71 4.49
CA ALA A 209 -4.58 -4.26 4.66
C ALA A 209 -3.70 -3.45 3.69
N ILE A 210 -2.56 -4.01 3.29
CA ILE A 210 -1.69 -3.48 2.25
C ILE A 210 -1.59 -4.56 1.19
N TRP A 211 -1.80 -4.20 -0.07
CA TRP A 211 -1.62 -5.16 -1.14
C TRP A 211 -1.16 -4.50 -2.44
N ALA A 212 -0.52 -5.29 -3.27
CA ALA A 212 -0.11 -4.89 -4.60
C ALA A 212 -0.32 -6.04 -5.58
N ALA A 213 -0.66 -5.71 -6.81
CA ALA A 213 -0.79 -6.65 -7.91
C ALA A 213 -0.17 -6.02 -9.16
N ALA A 214 0.61 -6.80 -9.91
CA ALA A 214 1.27 -6.32 -11.12
C ALA A 214 1.35 -7.39 -12.19
N ILE A 215 1.03 -7.02 -13.42
CA ILE A 215 1.37 -7.76 -14.63
C ILE A 215 2.74 -7.25 -15.07
N VAL A 216 3.74 -8.14 -15.13
CA VAL A 216 5.13 -7.75 -15.39
C VAL A 216 5.35 -7.46 -16.87
N PRO A 217 5.76 -6.24 -17.24
CA PRO A 217 6.00 -5.86 -18.62
C PRO A 217 7.06 -6.74 -19.31
N ALA A 218 6.85 -7.02 -20.59
CA ALA A 218 7.80 -7.81 -21.38
C ALA A 218 9.21 -7.18 -21.41
N GLU A 219 9.27 -5.83 -21.45
CA GLU A 219 10.54 -5.11 -21.44
C GLU A 219 11.28 -5.28 -20.10
N LEU A 220 10.57 -5.19 -18.97
CA LEU A 220 11.16 -5.43 -17.66
C LEU A 220 11.69 -6.87 -17.55
N ARG A 221 10.95 -7.86 -18.06
CA ARG A 221 11.42 -9.25 -18.09
C ARG A 221 12.71 -9.40 -18.88
N ARG A 222 12.83 -8.77 -20.06
CA ARG A 222 14.07 -8.75 -20.86
C ARG A 222 15.22 -8.07 -20.13
N GLN A 223 14.96 -7.03 -19.35
CA GLN A 223 15.99 -6.40 -18.52
C GLN A 223 16.48 -7.33 -17.40
N LEU A 224 15.54 -8.03 -16.74
CA LEU A 224 15.87 -9.03 -15.70
C LEU A 224 16.69 -10.20 -16.26
N GLU A 225 16.46 -10.61 -17.51
CA GLU A 225 17.26 -11.65 -18.19
C GLU A 225 18.74 -11.25 -18.34
N ARG A 226 18.99 -9.94 -18.57
CA ARG A 226 20.34 -9.42 -18.79
C ARG A 226 21.14 -9.24 -17.50
N ASP A 227 20.49 -9.16 -16.35
CA ASP A 227 21.15 -9.00 -15.06
C ASP A 227 21.31 -10.34 -14.35
N PRO A 228 22.55 -10.85 -14.19
CA PRO A 228 22.80 -12.15 -13.56
C PRO A 228 22.25 -12.27 -12.14
N ARG A 229 22.09 -11.16 -11.43
CA ARG A 229 21.51 -11.15 -10.07
C ARG A 229 20.06 -11.59 -10.06
N PHE A 230 19.33 -11.35 -11.16
CA PHE A 230 17.93 -11.70 -11.34
C PHE A 230 17.72 -12.89 -12.28
N ALA A 231 18.80 -13.62 -12.61
CA ALA A 231 18.69 -14.83 -13.42
C ALA A 231 17.70 -15.81 -12.79
N GLY A 232 16.63 -16.14 -13.52
CA GLY A 232 15.50 -16.97 -13.05
C GLY A 232 14.26 -16.19 -12.60
N ALA A 233 14.33 -14.85 -12.50
CA ALA A 233 13.15 -14.01 -12.31
C ALA A 233 12.56 -13.50 -13.65
N SER A 234 13.23 -13.72 -14.76
CA SER A 234 12.79 -13.31 -16.11
C SER A 234 11.49 -14.00 -16.55
N GLY A 235 11.23 -15.21 -16.04
CA GLY A 235 9.99 -15.94 -16.27
C GLY A 235 8.78 -15.42 -15.50
N VAL A 236 8.94 -14.42 -14.62
CA VAL A 236 7.83 -13.86 -13.84
C VAL A 236 6.91 -13.06 -14.74
N MET A 237 5.67 -13.52 -14.86
CA MET A 237 4.62 -12.91 -15.67
C MET A 237 3.74 -11.97 -14.83
N ARG A 238 3.47 -12.35 -13.60
CA ARG A 238 2.56 -11.66 -12.68
C ARG A 238 3.06 -11.75 -11.26
N MET A 239 2.76 -10.73 -10.47
CA MET A 239 3.12 -10.67 -9.05
C MET A 239 1.95 -10.17 -8.22
N ALA A 240 1.79 -10.75 -7.04
CA ALA A 240 0.89 -10.25 -6.02
C ALA A 240 1.58 -10.23 -4.66
N LEU A 241 1.35 -9.18 -3.90
CA LEU A 241 1.81 -9.01 -2.53
C LEU A 241 0.61 -8.69 -1.66
N GLY A 242 0.46 -9.38 -0.56
CA GLY A 242 -0.52 -9.07 0.47
C GLY A 242 0.15 -9.01 1.83
N ILE A 243 -0.17 -7.97 2.61
CA ILE A 243 0.26 -7.82 4.00
C ILE A 243 -0.99 -7.64 4.85
N GLY A 244 -1.28 -8.65 5.65
CA GLY A 244 -2.43 -8.72 6.54
C GLY A 244 -2.03 -8.57 8.00
N LEU A 245 -2.99 -8.12 8.79
CA LEU A 245 -2.90 -8.12 10.23
C LEU A 245 -3.75 -9.29 10.73
N ARG A 246 -3.12 -10.22 11.45
CA ARG A 246 -3.86 -11.30 12.13
C ARG A 246 -4.37 -10.76 13.45
N PRO A 247 -5.70 -10.75 13.67
CA PRO A 247 -6.21 -10.44 15.00
C PRO A 247 -5.61 -11.44 15.99
N GLY A 248 -5.09 -10.95 17.09
CA GLY A 248 -4.63 -11.81 18.17
C GLY A 248 -5.80 -12.70 18.63
N ALA A 249 -5.53 -13.97 18.94
CA ALA A 249 -6.56 -14.83 19.55
C ALA A 249 -7.03 -14.12 20.82
N GLY A 250 -8.24 -13.57 20.78
CA GLY A 250 -8.85 -12.95 21.94
C GLY A 250 -8.97 -14.00 23.05
N PRO A 251 -9.00 -13.60 24.34
CA PRO A 251 -9.10 -14.53 25.48
C PRO A 251 -10.41 -15.37 25.48
N GLY A 252 -11.20 -15.32 24.43
CA GLY A 252 -12.49 -16.01 24.29
C GLY A 252 -12.58 -17.15 23.27
N ASP A 253 -11.60 -17.31 22.36
CA ASP A 253 -11.63 -18.36 21.32
C ASP A 253 -10.91 -19.66 21.72
N GLY A 254 -10.67 -19.84 23.01
CA GLY A 254 -10.22 -21.11 23.57
C GLY A 254 -11.30 -22.17 23.40
N GLY A 255 -11.31 -22.83 22.22
CA GLY A 255 -12.06 -24.08 22.03
C GLY A 255 -11.75 -25.04 23.18
N ALA A 256 -12.80 -25.60 23.75
CA ALA A 256 -12.82 -26.53 24.88
C ALA A 256 -11.84 -27.70 24.71
N GLY A 257 -10.59 -27.51 25.12
CA GLY A 257 -9.47 -28.44 24.98
C GLY A 257 -8.25 -28.06 25.81
N ALA A 258 -8.39 -27.11 26.75
CA ALA A 258 -7.32 -26.79 27.67
C ALA A 258 -7.10 -27.96 28.62
N SER A 259 -6.10 -28.81 28.36
CA SER A 259 -5.54 -29.74 29.35
C SER A 259 -4.95 -28.89 30.47
N LEU A 260 -5.52 -29.00 31.63
CA LEU A 260 -4.95 -28.48 32.89
C LEU A 260 -3.57 -29.12 33.07
N GLY A 261 -2.52 -28.34 32.93
CA GLY A 261 -1.19 -28.70 33.38
C GLY A 261 -1.23 -28.90 34.88
N SER A 262 -0.59 -29.96 35.37
CA SER A 262 -0.64 -30.44 36.74
C SER A 262 -0.07 -29.49 37.83
N ASP A 263 0.44 -28.32 37.46
CA ASP A 263 1.25 -27.47 38.36
C ASP A 263 0.57 -26.15 38.78
N GLY A 264 -0.69 -25.94 38.43
CA GLY A 264 -1.51 -24.86 38.99
C GLY A 264 -1.00 -23.41 38.80
N SER A 265 0.12 -23.21 38.10
CA SER A 265 0.60 -21.86 37.74
C SER A 265 -0.09 -21.39 36.48
N PRO A 266 -0.78 -20.23 36.46
CA PRO A 266 -1.24 -19.63 35.23
C PRO A 266 0.02 -19.28 34.43
N ALA A 267 0.34 -20.11 33.43
CA ALA A 267 1.30 -19.72 32.39
C ALA A 267 0.80 -18.38 31.88
N GLY A 268 1.60 -17.32 32.06
CA GLY A 268 1.23 -15.97 31.68
C GLY A 268 0.89 -15.95 30.19
N ALA A 269 -0.40 -16.03 29.88
CA ALA A 269 -0.90 -15.80 28.56
C ALA A 269 -0.60 -14.35 28.24
N SER A 270 0.50 -14.09 27.55
CA SER A 270 0.73 -12.81 26.92
C SER A 270 -0.53 -12.49 26.11
N PRO A 271 -1.10 -11.29 26.23
CA PRO A 271 -2.24 -10.92 25.45
C PRO A 271 -1.88 -11.14 23.98
N ALA A 272 -2.57 -12.08 23.33
CA ALA A 272 -2.35 -12.39 21.93
C ALA A 272 -2.72 -11.15 21.11
N GLY A 273 -1.73 -10.33 20.82
CA GLY A 273 -1.91 -9.14 19.98
C GLY A 273 -1.83 -9.48 18.49
N ASP A 274 -2.14 -8.49 17.66
CA ASP A 274 -2.15 -8.67 16.21
C ASP A 274 -0.75 -9.03 15.70
N GLY A 275 -0.65 -10.17 15.02
CA GLY A 275 0.53 -10.54 14.24
C GLY A 275 0.46 -10.00 12.82
N LEU A 276 1.52 -10.18 12.07
CA LEU A 276 1.61 -9.83 10.65
C LEU A 276 1.72 -11.10 9.80
N ASP A 277 0.96 -11.15 8.73
CA ASP A 277 1.06 -12.16 7.68
C ASP A 277 1.34 -11.45 6.35
N ALA A 278 2.49 -11.73 5.75
CA ALA A 278 2.84 -11.22 4.44
C ALA A 278 2.95 -12.39 3.46
N VAL A 279 2.28 -12.28 2.32
CA VAL A 279 2.29 -13.27 1.26
C VAL A 279 2.70 -12.58 -0.03
N PHE A 280 3.76 -13.05 -0.64
CA PHE A 280 4.15 -12.71 -2.00
C PHE A 280 3.92 -13.91 -2.90
N THR A 281 3.32 -13.69 -4.06
CA THR A 281 3.18 -14.72 -5.10
C THR A 281 3.70 -14.22 -6.44
N ALA A 282 4.33 -15.08 -7.20
CA ALA A 282 4.76 -14.80 -8.56
C ALA A 282 4.32 -15.98 -9.46
N ASP A 283 3.60 -15.68 -10.53
CA ASP A 283 3.26 -16.64 -11.55
C ASP A 283 4.32 -16.59 -12.66
N LEU A 284 4.93 -17.72 -12.96
CA LEU A 284 6.02 -17.87 -13.92
C LEU A 284 5.55 -18.56 -15.20
N THR A 285 6.38 -18.52 -16.23
CA THR A 285 6.08 -19.13 -17.52
C THR A 285 5.99 -20.65 -17.40
N THR A 286 6.87 -21.28 -16.62
CA THR A 286 6.96 -22.74 -16.45
C THR A 286 7.05 -23.17 -14.99
N ALA A 287 6.68 -24.42 -14.70
CA ALA A 287 6.85 -25.02 -13.37
C ALA A 287 8.33 -25.15 -12.98
N GLN A 288 9.19 -25.38 -13.96
CA GLN A 288 10.64 -25.50 -13.74
C GLN A 288 11.23 -24.16 -13.26
N GLU A 289 10.82 -23.06 -13.87
CA GLU A 289 11.24 -21.71 -13.42
C GLU A 289 10.75 -21.40 -12.01
N ALA A 290 9.50 -21.79 -11.67
CA ALA A 290 8.98 -21.61 -10.32
C ALA A 290 9.79 -22.37 -9.28
N SER A 291 10.14 -23.63 -9.56
CA SER A 291 11.00 -24.43 -8.69
C SER A 291 12.41 -23.85 -8.57
N ALA A 292 13.01 -23.46 -9.70
CA ALA A 292 14.34 -22.85 -9.70
C ALA A 292 14.38 -21.51 -8.91
N LEU A 293 13.31 -20.73 -8.97
CA LEU A 293 13.17 -19.51 -8.16
C LEU A 293 13.08 -19.84 -6.67
N ALA A 294 12.29 -20.86 -6.29
CA ALA A 294 12.18 -21.30 -4.91
C ALA A 294 13.52 -21.75 -4.34
N ASP A 295 14.29 -22.55 -5.09
CA ASP A 295 15.62 -23.02 -4.69
C ASP A 295 16.58 -21.83 -4.47
N LYS A 296 16.58 -20.86 -5.38
CA LYS A 296 17.40 -19.64 -5.25
C LYS A 296 17.02 -18.82 -4.02
N VAL A 297 15.74 -18.64 -3.75
CA VAL A 297 15.26 -17.92 -2.56
C VAL A 297 15.70 -18.64 -1.28
N VAL A 298 15.62 -19.97 -1.24
CA VAL A 298 16.12 -20.77 -0.09
C VAL A 298 17.61 -20.54 0.13
N VAL A 299 18.41 -20.54 -0.94
CA VAL A 299 19.86 -20.25 -0.85
C VAL A 299 20.08 -18.82 -0.37
N ALA A 300 19.42 -17.83 -0.98
CA ALA A 300 19.54 -16.43 -0.59
C ALA A 300 19.15 -16.18 0.87
N LEU A 301 18.08 -16.82 1.37
CA LEU A 301 17.69 -16.74 2.77
C LEU A 301 18.75 -17.33 3.71
N ARG A 302 19.37 -18.45 3.31
CA ARG A 302 20.46 -19.08 4.07
C ARG A 302 21.68 -18.16 4.14
N ASP A 303 22.03 -17.53 3.04
CA ASP A 303 23.16 -16.60 2.96
C ASP A 303 22.84 -15.32 3.75
N ALA A 304 21.63 -14.80 3.65
CA ALA A 304 21.18 -13.65 4.43
C ALA A 304 21.26 -13.90 5.95
N LYS A 305 20.90 -15.09 6.42
CA LYS A 305 21.05 -15.47 7.84
C LYS A 305 22.49 -15.43 8.34
N ARG A 306 23.47 -15.51 7.44
CA ARG A 306 24.92 -15.48 7.77
C ARG A 306 25.52 -14.10 7.54
N ASP A 307 24.80 -13.16 6.94
CA ASP A 307 25.29 -11.80 6.70
C ASP A 307 25.50 -11.09 8.06
N PRO A 308 26.72 -10.68 8.41
CA PRO A 308 27.01 -10.00 9.67
C PRO A 308 26.20 -8.71 9.84
N ARG A 309 25.86 -8.04 8.75
CA ARG A 309 25.07 -6.80 8.76
C ARG A 309 23.63 -7.08 9.23
N LEU A 310 23.01 -8.14 8.68
CA LEU A 310 21.66 -8.56 9.09
C LEU A 310 21.63 -9.12 10.51
N LEU A 311 22.69 -9.82 10.91
CA LEU A 311 22.84 -10.30 12.28
C LEU A 311 22.98 -9.14 13.28
N MET A 312 23.78 -8.10 12.95
CA MET A 312 23.88 -6.90 13.80
C MET A 312 22.54 -6.14 13.90
N LEU A 313 21.70 -6.21 12.90
CA LEU A 313 20.35 -5.63 12.89
C LEU A 313 19.34 -6.53 13.63
N GLY A 314 19.75 -7.72 14.07
CA GLY A 314 18.87 -8.68 14.74
C GLY A 314 17.78 -9.30 13.85
N ILE A 315 17.91 -9.19 12.50
CA ILE A 315 16.91 -9.68 11.53
C ILE A 315 17.03 -11.21 11.33
N GLY A 316 18.16 -11.81 11.72
CA GLY A 316 18.42 -13.23 11.50
C GLY A 316 17.30 -14.19 11.95
N PRO A 317 16.78 -14.06 13.20
CA PRO A 317 15.68 -14.90 13.68
C PRO A 317 14.38 -14.72 12.88
N ASP A 318 14.10 -13.51 12.39
CA ASP A 318 12.87 -13.21 11.64
C ASP A 318 12.87 -13.89 10.27
N LEU A 319 14.06 -14.17 9.71
CA LEU A 319 14.22 -14.94 8.47
C LEU A 319 13.82 -16.41 8.61
N ASP A 320 13.70 -16.95 9.84
CA ASP A 320 13.21 -18.31 10.07
C ASP A 320 11.70 -18.42 9.85
N ALA A 321 10.98 -17.30 9.97
CA ALA A 321 9.56 -17.23 9.69
C ALA A 321 9.22 -17.19 8.18
N VAL A 322 10.24 -17.13 7.30
CA VAL A 322 10.08 -17.04 5.86
C VAL A 322 10.00 -18.44 5.25
N VAL A 323 8.87 -18.74 4.59
CA VAL A 323 8.63 -20.01 3.91
C VAL A 323 8.41 -19.77 2.43
N GLY A 324 9.29 -20.35 1.59
CA GLY A 324 9.15 -20.35 0.13
C GLY A 324 8.61 -21.67 -0.38
N LYS A 325 7.67 -21.64 -1.33
CA LYS A 325 7.10 -22.81 -2.00
C LYS A 325 6.96 -22.56 -3.50
N ALA A 326 7.07 -23.63 -4.29
CA ALA A 326 6.67 -23.64 -5.70
C ALA A 326 5.57 -24.67 -5.89
N GLU A 327 4.46 -24.28 -6.50
CA GLU A 327 3.34 -25.15 -6.86
C GLU A 327 2.96 -24.87 -8.31
N ALA A 328 3.09 -25.87 -9.16
CA ALA A 328 2.94 -25.72 -10.61
C ALA A 328 3.78 -24.53 -11.12
N ARG A 329 3.17 -23.50 -11.70
CA ARG A 329 3.85 -22.31 -12.22
C ARG A 329 3.87 -21.14 -11.26
N THR A 330 3.43 -21.33 -10.02
CA THR A 330 3.36 -20.26 -9.01
C THR A 330 4.45 -20.48 -7.96
N PHE A 331 5.27 -19.47 -7.75
CA PHE A 331 6.13 -19.34 -6.58
C PHE A 331 5.40 -18.53 -5.53
N SER A 332 5.48 -18.94 -4.27
CA SER A 332 4.96 -18.19 -3.12
C SER A 332 6.00 -18.05 -2.02
N LEU A 333 6.04 -16.88 -1.40
CA LEU A 333 6.82 -16.60 -0.22
C LEU A 333 5.87 -16.11 0.88
N GLN A 334 5.90 -16.75 2.02
CA GLN A 334 5.08 -16.39 3.16
C GLN A 334 5.96 -16.05 4.37
N ILE A 335 5.59 -14.98 5.08
CA ILE A 335 6.22 -14.54 6.31
C ILE A 335 5.12 -14.39 7.35
N LYS A 336 5.26 -15.07 8.50
CA LYS A 336 4.33 -14.97 9.63
C LYS A 336 5.09 -14.51 10.84
N LEU A 337 4.79 -13.32 11.31
CA LEU A 337 5.40 -12.74 12.50
C LEU A 337 4.33 -12.59 13.58
N ASP A 338 4.70 -12.87 14.81
CA ASP A 338 3.86 -12.55 15.96
C ASP A 338 3.97 -11.05 16.33
N GLN A 339 3.15 -10.60 17.27
CA GLN A 339 3.14 -9.20 17.70
C GLN A 339 4.49 -8.75 18.26
N ALA A 340 5.18 -9.60 19.02
CA ALA A 340 6.44 -9.26 19.64
C ALA A 340 7.52 -9.05 18.56
N GLN A 341 7.59 -9.95 17.58
CA GLN A 341 8.50 -9.85 16.43
C GLN A 341 8.23 -8.59 15.61
N VAL A 342 6.95 -8.31 15.32
CA VAL A 342 6.58 -7.09 14.59
C VAL A 342 6.96 -5.83 15.35
N SER A 343 6.67 -5.78 16.66
CA SER A 343 7.00 -4.63 17.51
C SER A 343 8.51 -4.38 17.57
N ASP A 344 9.30 -5.44 17.69
CA ASP A 344 10.75 -5.36 17.72
C ASP A 344 11.32 -4.91 16.36
N LEU A 345 10.82 -5.44 15.24
CA LEU A 345 11.19 -4.97 13.90
C LEU A 345 10.87 -3.49 13.69
N LEU A 346 9.68 -3.03 14.10
CA LEU A 346 9.27 -1.64 13.97
C LEU A 346 10.13 -0.72 14.86
N GLN A 347 10.50 -1.16 16.05
CA GLN A 347 11.39 -0.41 16.95
C GLN A 347 12.80 -0.26 16.36
N ARG A 348 13.36 -1.35 15.81
CA ARG A 348 14.66 -1.32 15.11
C ARG A 348 14.62 -0.44 13.88
N ALA A 349 13.55 -0.54 13.06
CA ALA A 349 13.38 0.32 11.90
C ALA A 349 13.31 1.80 12.29
N SER A 350 12.61 2.13 13.37
CA SER A 350 12.53 3.49 13.92
C SER A 350 13.91 4.01 14.33
N ALA A 351 14.70 3.19 15.03
CA ALA A 351 16.05 3.55 15.47
C ALA A 351 16.98 3.78 14.26
N LEU A 352 16.92 2.92 13.23
CA LEU A 352 17.71 3.07 12.01
C LEU A 352 17.34 4.33 11.23
N LEU A 353 16.04 4.63 11.11
CA LEU A 353 15.58 5.85 10.47
C LEU A 353 16.05 7.10 11.24
N ALA A 354 16.06 7.07 12.57
CA ALA A 354 16.57 8.15 13.39
C ALA A 354 18.08 8.37 13.15
N LEU A 355 18.88 7.30 13.11
CA LEU A 355 20.32 7.35 12.81
C LEU A 355 20.61 7.83 11.39
N ALA A 356 19.83 7.36 10.40
CA ALA A 356 19.96 7.79 9.00
C ALA A 356 19.71 9.30 8.87
N ARG A 357 18.71 9.84 9.56
CA ARG A 357 18.40 11.29 9.57
C ARG A 357 19.46 12.13 10.25
N GLN A 358 20.16 11.59 11.23
CA GLN A 358 21.29 12.26 11.88
C GLN A 358 22.56 12.22 11.03
N GLY A 359 22.51 11.62 9.82
CA GLY A 359 23.67 11.45 8.96
C GLY A 359 24.71 10.46 9.50
N GLN A 360 24.32 9.66 10.51
CA GLN A 360 25.24 8.73 11.17
C GLN A 360 25.39 7.39 10.43
N ILE A 361 24.60 7.16 9.36
CA ILE A 361 24.77 5.99 8.51
C ILE A 361 25.56 6.39 7.26
N PRO A 362 26.81 5.94 7.10
CA PRO A 362 27.62 6.24 5.92
C PRO A 362 26.94 5.73 4.64
N GLY A 363 26.79 6.60 3.63
CA GLY A 363 26.20 6.23 2.33
C GLY A 363 24.66 6.31 2.26
N PHE A 364 23.98 6.75 3.31
CA PHE A 364 22.56 7.07 3.30
C PHE A 364 22.40 8.60 3.26
N THR A 365 22.22 9.16 2.09
CA THR A 365 21.71 10.54 1.92
C THR A 365 20.19 10.47 1.81
N PRO A 366 19.43 11.12 2.72
CA PRO A 366 17.98 11.11 2.71
C PRO A 366 17.37 11.83 1.48
#